data_c81ae9f624a449a2b63d1e1f9d7aea5e
#
_entry.id   c81ae9f624a449a2b63d1e1f9d7aea5e
#
_cell.length_a   1.000
_cell.length_b   1.000
_cell.length_c   1.000
_cell.angle_alpha   90.00
_cell.angle_beta   90.00
_cell.angle_gamma   90.00
#
_symmetry.space_group_name_H-M   'P 1'
#
loop_
_entity.id
_entity.type
_entity.pdbx_description
1 polymer ?
#
loop_
_entity_poly.entity_id
_entity_poly.type
_entity_poly.pdbx_seq_one_letter_code
_entity_poly.pdbx_strand_id
1 'polypeptide(L)'
;MNNGDILWVDDEMDLLKAYLIFLEKKGYQVATASNGADAIELCKSQTFDLIMLDEMMPGLTGLETLQRIKEIQPQTPVVMVTKSEEEDIMNQAIGSKIADYLIKPVNPSQILLTLKKNIHRREIVSEVTQSSYQQEYQQLSMQIDDCRTWTDWMEVYRRLSYWDMELGSTDNTFAEMLSMQKEEANNGFAKYIKQNYLDWVDPRRFLRLKAGEDRPQMSPDIFKKCVFPAINDGGKVFLVVIDNFRWDQWRTLATEIGDLFDIQEDMYMSILPTATQYARNAIFSGLMPVKIQQMFPELWVDEDEEEGKNLNEAPLISTQIERYRRHDRFSYHKINDSAAADRFLQQYNSLKDNDLNVVVINFIDMLSHARTESKMVRELASDEAAYRSITQSWFRHSVIGELFRLLSQSDYRVILTTDHGSIRCEKPIKIVGDRNTNTNLRYKLGKNLNYNSKEVFTIKAPKDVQLPAPNVSTTYAFATGNTFFAYPNNYNYYVQYYRDTFQHGGISMEEMLVPLITMKARKK
;
A
#
# COMPACT_ATOMS: atom_id res chain seq x y z
N MET A 1 2.93 37.41 -13.25
CA MET A 1 3.43 36.19 -12.56
C MET A 1 4.63 35.68 -13.32
N ASN A 2 5.70 35.30 -12.65
CA ASN A 2 6.85 34.63 -13.29
C ASN A 2 6.49 33.15 -13.50
N ASN A 3 6.50 32.67 -14.75
CA ASN A 3 6.16 31.30 -15.10
C ASN A 3 7.39 30.37 -15.12
N GLY A 4 8.55 30.89 -14.75
CA GLY A 4 9.81 30.15 -14.61
C GLY A 4 11.00 30.88 -15.19
N ASP A 5 12.17 30.60 -14.62
CA ASP A 5 13.44 31.15 -15.01
C ASP A 5 14.18 30.16 -15.93
N ILE A 6 14.39 30.52 -17.18
CA ILE A 6 14.96 29.66 -18.23
C ILE A 6 16.35 30.14 -18.60
N LEU A 7 17.29 29.22 -18.75
CA LEU A 7 18.57 29.50 -19.44
C LEU A 7 18.48 28.94 -20.86
N TRP A 8 18.72 29.80 -21.88
CA TRP A 8 18.83 29.35 -23.26
C TRP A 8 20.28 29.52 -23.72
N VAL A 9 20.91 28.42 -24.10
CA VAL A 9 22.32 28.34 -24.52
C VAL A 9 22.37 28.01 -26.01
N ASP A 10 22.86 28.90 -26.83
CA ASP A 10 22.92 28.75 -28.30
C ASP A 10 23.91 29.80 -28.86
N ASP A 11 24.77 29.44 -29.78
CA ASP A 11 25.72 30.35 -30.37
C ASP A 11 25.11 31.30 -31.43
N GLU A 12 23.93 30.92 -31.96
CA GLU A 12 23.20 31.74 -32.96
C GLU A 12 22.15 32.65 -32.28
N MET A 13 22.47 33.33 -31.18
CA MET A 13 21.54 34.12 -30.36
C MET A 13 20.71 35.16 -31.14
N ASP A 14 21.26 35.72 -32.23
CA ASP A 14 20.54 36.69 -33.07
C ASP A 14 19.31 36.10 -33.75
N LEU A 15 19.30 34.80 -34.04
CA LEU A 15 18.17 34.09 -34.63
C LEU A 15 17.09 33.78 -33.60
N LEU A 16 17.39 33.84 -32.32
CA LEU A 16 16.48 33.48 -31.22
C LEU A 16 15.65 34.66 -30.70
N LYS A 17 15.93 35.92 -31.11
CA LYS A 17 15.26 37.12 -30.60
C LYS A 17 13.73 37.04 -30.61
N ALA A 18 13.15 36.48 -31.68
CA ALA A 18 11.69 36.31 -31.77
C ALA A 18 11.12 35.33 -30.72
N TYR A 19 11.87 34.27 -30.43
CA TYR A 19 11.51 33.29 -29.41
C TYR A 19 11.63 33.86 -27.99
N LEU A 20 12.68 34.61 -27.72
CA LEU A 20 12.87 35.28 -26.42
C LEU A 20 11.71 36.22 -26.10
N ILE A 21 11.36 37.11 -27.07
CA ILE A 21 10.20 38.03 -26.94
C ILE A 21 8.90 37.24 -26.75
N PHE A 22 8.73 36.12 -27.45
CA PHE A 22 7.56 35.27 -27.30
C PHE A 22 7.46 34.68 -25.90
N LEU A 23 8.56 34.15 -25.35
CA LEU A 23 8.60 33.54 -24.01
C LEU A 23 8.40 34.60 -22.91
N GLU A 24 9.04 35.78 -23.04
CA GLU A 24 8.82 36.90 -22.11
C GLU A 24 7.33 37.32 -22.06
N LYS A 25 6.68 37.43 -23.24
CA LYS A 25 5.21 37.69 -23.30
C LYS A 25 4.38 36.59 -22.66
N LYS A 26 4.91 35.37 -22.57
CA LYS A 26 4.26 34.25 -21.86
C LYS A 26 4.62 34.20 -20.38
N GLY A 27 5.36 35.20 -19.86
CA GLY A 27 5.70 35.34 -18.45
C GLY A 27 6.93 34.56 -17.98
N TYR A 28 7.76 34.02 -18.91
CA TYR A 28 9.02 33.39 -18.56
C TYR A 28 10.15 34.43 -18.54
N GLN A 29 11.07 34.29 -17.60
CA GLN A 29 12.33 35.05 -17.63
C GLN A 29 13.38 34.20 -18.31
N VAL A 30 14.05 34.76 -19.35
CA VAL A 30 15.01 34.02 -20.15
C VAL A 30 16.38 34.66 -20.05
N ALA A 31 17.31 33.98 -19.36
CA ALA A 31 18.73 34.26 -19.43
C ALA A 31 19.34 33.58 -20.66
N THR A 32 20.38 34.15 -21.24
CA THR A 32 21.00 33.63 -22.44
C THR A 32 22.50 33.46 -22.28
N ALA A 33 23.07 32.43 -22.90
CA ALA A 33 24.52 32.22 -23.03
C ALA A 33 24.84 31.80 -24.46
N SER A 34 25.96 32.29 -25.00
CA SER A 34 26.39 32.00 -26.37
C SER A 34 27.34 30.80 -26.48
N ASN A 35 27.70 30.17 -25.38
CA ASN A 35 28.59 29.01 -25.33
C ASN A 35 28.41 28.24 -24.01
N GLY A 36 28.96 27.01 -23.97
CA GLY A 36 28.85 26.13 -22.81
C GLY A 36 29.60 26.65 -21.57
N ALA A 37 30.71 27.34 -21.71
CA ALA A 37 31.49 27.85 -20.58
C ALA A 37 30.72 28.94 -19.82
N ASP A 38 30.10 29.88 -20.51
CA ASP A 38 29.28 30.93 -19.92
C ASP A 38 28.02 30.35 -19.27
N ALA A 39 27.41 29.33 -19.88
CA ALA A 39 26.29 28.63 -19.32
C ALA A 39 26.64 27.97 -17.98
N ILE A 40 27.78 27.31 -17.88
CA ILE A 40 28.26 26.67 -16.65
C ILE A 40 28.49 27.72 -15.55
N GLU A 41 29.11 28.88 -15.88
CA GLU A 41 29.32 29.97 -14.91
C GLU A 41 27.97 30.55 -14.41
N LEU A 42 27.00 30.73 -15.31
CA LEU A 42 25.65 31.13 -14.90
C LEU A 42 25.00 30.12 -13.96
N CYS A 43 25.12 28.82 -14.24
CA CYS A 43 24.58 27.75 -13.37
C CYS A 43 25.28 27.66 -12.00
N LYS A 44 26.50 28.16 -11.84
CA LYS A 44 27.17 28.30 -10.55
C LYS A 44 26.62 29.45 -9.71
N SER A 45 26.15 30.51 -10.36
CA SER A 45 25.73 31.76 -9.72
C SER A 45 24.24 31.80 -9.41
N GLN A 46 23.42 31.11 -10.19
CA GLN A 46 21.96 31.07 -10.03
C GLN A 46 21.36 29.75 -10.49
N THR A 47 20.14 29.44 -10.01
CA THR A 47 19.39 28.25 -10.40
C THR A 47 18.36 28.58 -11.48
N PHE A 48 18.10 27.64 -12.37
CA PHE A 48 17.08 27.74 -13.42
C PHE A 48 16.04 26.65 -13.28
N ASP A 49 14.80 26.95 -13.68
CA ASP A 49 13.71 25.97 -13.72
C ASP A 49 13.83 25.02 -14.91
N LEU A 50 14.49 25.48 -16.00
CA LEU A 50 14.81 24.67 -17.17
C LEU A 50 15.95 25.28 -17.96
N ILE A 51 16.78 24.44 -18.59
CA ILE A 51 17.85 24.85 -19.47
C ILE A 51 17.58 24.31 -20.88
N MET A 52 17.56 25.20 -21.88
CA MET A 52 17.56 24.85 -23.31
C MET A 52 19.00 24.95 -23.82
N LEU A 53 19.51 23.87 -24.41
CA LEU A 53 20.93 23.73 -24.71
C LEU A 53 21.13 23.24 -26.14
N ASP A 54 21.79 24.06 -26.97
CA ASP A 54 22.21 23.64 -28.31
C ASP A 54 23.35 22.62 -28.23
N GLU A 55 23.33 21.62 -29.12
CA GLU A 55 24.39 20.63 -29.22
C GLU A 55 25.63 21.18 -29.94
N MET A 56 25.44 21.97 -30.98
CA MET A 56 26.51 22.42 -31.90
C MET A 56 26.98 23.81 -31.51
N MET A 57 27.88 23.90 -30.54
CA MET A 57 28.43 25.18 -30.07
C MET A 57 29.98 25.22 -30.17
N PRO A 58 30.59 26.40 -30.35
CA PRO A 58 32.04 26.55 -30.29
C PRO A 58 32.60 26.24 -28.89
N GLY A 59 33.67 25.48 -28.81
CA GLY A 59 34.34 25.11 -27.57
C GLY A 59 33.81 23.83 -26.96
N LEU A 60 32.94 23.92 -25.95
CA LEU A 60 32.28 22.76 -25.38
C LEU A 60 31.02 22.41 -26.17
N THR A 61 30.85 21.11 -26.50
CA THR A 61 29.61 20.62 -27.09
C THR A 61 28.44 20.71 -26.10
N GLY A 62 27.22 20.60 -26.60
CA GLY A 62 26.04 20.54 -25.74
C GLY A 62 26.09 19.37 -24.76
N LEU A 63 26.51 18.17 -25.19
CA LEU A 63 26.65 17.00 -24.32
C LEU A 63 27.71 17.19 -23.23
N GLU A 64 28.86 17.75 -23.55
CA GLU A 64 29.92 18.08 -22.56
C GLU A 64 29.44 19.14 -21.56
N THR A 65 28.70 20.12 -22.04
CA THR A 65 28.10 21.20 -21.23
C THR A 65 27.01 20.61 -20.30
N LEU A 66 26.14 19.76 -20.82
CA LEU A 66 25.10 19.04 -20.06
C LEU A 66 25.70 18.27 -18.89
N GLN A 67 26.76 17.50 -19.13
CA GLN A 67 27.39 16.70 -18.09
C GLN A 67 27.87 17.58 -16.93
N ARG A 68 28.54 18.69 -17.22
CA ARG A 68 29.03 19.64 -16.19
C ARG A 68 27.91 20.40 -15.49
N ILE A 69 26.85 20.77 -16.21
CA ILE A 69 25.67 21.40 -15.60
C ILE A 69 24.98 20.41 -14.63
N LYS A 70 24.88 19.13 -14.98
CA LYS A 70 24.28 18.10 -14.12
C LYS A 70 25.12 17.83 -12.86
N GLU A 71 26.41 18.09 -12.86
CA GLU A 71 27.23 18.03 -11.65
C GLU A 71 26.92 19.19 -10.68
N ILE A 72 26.55 20.37 -11.22
CA ILE A 72 26.26 21.60 -10.44
C ILE A 72 24.79 21.64 -10.05
N GLN A 73 23.88 21.35 -10.97
CA GLN A 73 22.41 21.37 -10.80
C GLN A 73 21.79 20.05 -11.26
N PRO A 74 21.89 18.97 -10.48
CA PRO A 74 21.45 17.63 -10.89
C PRO A 74 19.95 17.53 -11.22
N GLN A 75 19.12 18.35 -10.55
CA GLN A 75 17.67 18.30 -10.65
C GLN A 75 17.10 19.19 -11.76
N THR A 76 17.83 20.20 -12.23
CA THR A 76 17.34 21.12 -13.26
C THR A 76 17.14 20.37 -14.58
N PRO A 77 15.92 20.36 -15.16
CA PRO A 77 15.67 19.72 -16.44
C PRO A 77 16.44 20.43 -17.56
N VAL A 78 17.10 19.64 -18.41
CA VAL A 78 17.82 20.14 -19.58
C VAL A 78 17.16 19.58 -20.83
N VAL A 79 16.82 20.46 -21.76
CA VAL A 79 16.25 20.17 -23.08
C VAL A 79 17.29 20.43 -24.12
N MET A 80 17.68 19.40 -24.88
CA MET A 80 18.59 19.55 -26.00
C MET A 80 17.87 20.13 -27.21
N VAL A 81 18.46 21.12 -27.88
CA VAL A 81 17.92 21.74 -29.09
C VAL A 81 19.00 21.65 -30.17
N THR A 82 18.77 20.90 -31.24
CA THR A 82 19.84 20.61 -32.24
C THR A 82 19.32 20.56 -33.67
N LYS A 83 20.22 20.70 -34.61
CA LYS A 83 19.98 20.55 -36.06
C LYS A 83 20.09 19.07 -36.52
N SER A 84 20.63 18.17 -35.69
CA SER A 84 20.93 16.79 -36.06
C SER A 84 19.82 15.83 -35.66
N GLU A 85 19.46 14.93 -36.56
CA GLU A 85 18.58 13.77 -36.32
C GLU A 85 19.42 12.47 -36.14
N GLU A 86 20.73 12.58 -35.89
CA GLU A 86 21.59 11.42 -35.73
C GLU A 86 21.22 10.62 -34.49
N GLU A 87 20.93 9.35 -34.70
CA GLU A 87 20.45 8.41 -33.67
C GLU A 87 21.48 8.24 -32.53
N ASP A 88 22.77 8.30 -32.83
CA ASP A 88 23.84 8.17 -31.84
C ASP A 88 23.89 9.36 -30.87
N ILE A 89 23.66 10.59 -31.35
CA ILE A 89 23.60 11.78 -30.50
C ILE A 89 22.35 11.72 -29.59
N MET A 90 21.22 11.32 -30.17
CA MET A 90 19.98 11.12 -29.38
C MET A 90 20.17 10.07 -28.30
N ASN A 91 20.77 8.92 -28.58
CA ASN A 91 21.01 7.86 -27.62
C ASN A 91 21.98 8.31 -26.50
N GLN A 92 23.03 9.05 -26.83
CA GLN A 92 23.95 9.61 -25.83
C GLN A 92 23.27 10.68 -24.96
N ALA A 93 22.44 11.54 -25.54
CA ALA A 93 21.67 12.55 -24.81
C ALA A 93 20.68 11.91 -23.83
N ILE A 94 19.95 10.86 -24.27
CA ILE A 94 19.05 10.07 -23.40
C ILE A 94 19.84 9.39 -22.29
N GLY A 95 20.97 8.78 -22.59
CA GLY A 95 21.89 8.18 -21.61
C GLY A 95 22.43 9.20 -20.58
N SER A 96 22.55 10.45 -20.96
CA SER A 96 22.99 11.58 -20.12
C SER A 96 21.86 12.25 -19.32
N LYS A 97 20.67 11.65 -19.28
CA LYS A 97 19.50 12.09 -18.48
C LYS A 97 18.95 13.47 -18.88
N ILE A 98 18.81 13.74 -20.17
CA ILE A 98 18.06 14.91 -20.64
C ILE A 98 16.56 14.79 -20.30
N ALA A 99 15.88 15.91 -20.18
CA ALA A 99 14.46 15.97 -19.93
C ALA A 99 13.61 15.86 -21.22
N ASP A 100 14.12 16.44 -22.33
CA ASP A 100 13.47 16.42 -23.63
C ASP A 100 14.48 16.76 -24.76
N TYR A 101 14.03 16.62 -26.00
CA TYR A 101 14.83 16.83 -27.19
C TYR A 101 14.02 17.57 -28.27
N LEU A 102 14.55 18.64 -28.84
CA LEU A 102 13.91 19.45 -29.89
C LEU A 102 14.82 19.55 -31.11
N ILE A 103 14.25 19.41 -32.30
CA ILE A 103 14.96 19.50 -33.57
C ILE A 103 14.70 20.86 -34.19
N LYS A 104 15.78 21.60 -34.59
CA LYS A 104 15.66 22.87 -35.30
C LYS A 104 15.23 22.63 -36.77
N PRO A 105 14.31 23.44 -37.34
CA PRO A 105 13.74 24.66 -36.76
C PRO A 105 12.64 24.38 -35.76
N VAL A 106 12.78 24.88 -34.53
CA VAL A 106 11.77 24.70 -33.47
C VAL A 106 10.58 25.64 -33.67
N ASN A 107 9.36 25.09 -33.43
CA ASN A 107 8.15 25.88 -33.42
C ASN A 107 7.94 26.51 -32.04
N PRO A 108 7.52 27.81 -31.94
CA PRO A 108 7.19 28.42 -30.65
C PRO A 108 6.21 27.64 -29.79
N SER A 109 5.24 26.96 -30.42
CA SER A 109 4.28 26.09 -29.72
C SER A 109 4.93 24.84 -29.15
N GLN A 110 5.93 24.25 -29.82
CA GLN A 110 6.68 23.10 -29.30
C GLN A 110 7.52 23.53 -28.09
N ILE A 111 8.23 24.67 -28.17
CA ILE A 111 8.98 25.22 -27.06
C ILE A 111 8.05 25.41 -25.84
N LEU A 112 6.91 26.08 -26.03
CA LEU A 112 5.97 26.33 -24.94
C LEU A 112 5.42 25.02 -24.34
N LEU A 113 5.14 24.00 -25.17
CA LEU A 113 4.69 22.69 -24.71
C LEU A 113 5.76 21.99 -23.88
N THR A 114 7.01 22.02 -24.36
CA THR A 114 8.16 21.43 -23.65
C THR A 114 8.43 22.12 -22.32
N LEU A 115 8.34 23.46 -22.27
CA LEU A 115 8.46 24.22 -21.02
C LEU A 115 7.34 23.83 -20.03
N LYS A 116 6.09 23.83 -20.47
CA LYS A 116 4.95 23.45 -19.63
C LYS A 116 5.10 22.01 -19.12
N LYS A 117 5.49 21.07 -19.97
CA LYS A 117 5.68 19.66 -19.62
C LYS A 117 6.76 19.48 -18.54
N ASN A 118 7.85 20.28 -18.60
CA ASN A 118 9.02 20.05 -17.74
C ASN A 118 9.05 20.96 -16.50
N ILE A 119 8.49 22.18 -16.57
CA ILE A 119 8.42 23.13 -15.45
C ILE A 119 7.13 22.91 -14.66
N HIS A 120 5.95 22.87 -15.32
CA HIS A 120 4.64 22.85 -14.68
C HIS A 120 3.97 21.47 -14.64
N ARG A 121 4.71 20.40 -14.93
CA ARG A 121 4.14 19.05 -14.99
C ARG A 121 3.40 18.66 -13.72
N ARG A 122 3.99 18.96 -12.55
CA ARG A 122 3.36 18.62 -11.25
C ARG A 122 2.08 19.39 -11.02
N GLU A 123 2.05 20.67 -11.35
CA GLU A 123 0.87 21.54 -11.20
C GLU A 123 -0.25 21.11 -12.16
N ILE A 124 0.07 20.89 -13.43
CA ILE A 124 -0.91 20.45 -14.44
C ILE A 124 -1.48 19.06 -14.08
N VAL A 125 -0.64 18.11 -13.66
CA VAL A 125 -1.10 16.79 -13.21
C VAL A 125 -2.00 16.96 -11.99
N SER A 126 -1.61 17.79 -11.03
CA SER A 126 -2.41 18.07 -9.83
C SER A 126 -3.78 18.66 -10.18
N GLU A 127 -3.85 19.69 -11.04
CA GLU A 127 -5.10 20.31 -11.48
C GLU A 127 -6.03 19.32 -12.21
N VAL A 128 -5.46 18.49 -13.10
CA VAL A 128 -6.23 17.47 -13.82
C VAL A 128 -6.76 16.41 -12.86
N THR A 129 -5.93 15.95 -11.92
CA THR A 129 -6.33 14.96 -10.90
C THR A 129 -7.44 15.52 -10.01
N GLN A 130 -7.32 16.76 -9.54
CA GLN A 130 -8.32 17.43 -8.73
C GLN A 130 -9.64 17.58 -9.47
N SER A 131 -9.61 18.04 -10.73
CA SER A 131 -10.80 18.16 -11.58
C SER A 131 -11.49 16.81 -11.81
N SER A 132 -10.70 15.76 -12.05
CA SER A 132 -11.21 14.40 -12.23
C SER A 132 -11.86 13.87 -10.95
N TYR A 133 -11.23 14.07 -9.80
CA TYR A 133 -11.82 13.69 -8.51
C TYR A 133 -13.12 14.45 -8.22
N GLN A 134 -13.16 15.76 -8.49
CA GLN A 134 -14.37 16.57 -8.30
C GLN A 134 -15.55 16.06 -9.14
N GLN A 135 -15.29 15.64 -10.38
CA GLN A 135 -16.32 15.04 -11.25
C GLN A 135 -16.81 13.69 -10.70
N GLU A 136 -15.91 12.89 -10.15
CA GLU A 136 -16.22 11.56 -9.64
C GLU A 136 -16.78 11.55 -8.21
N TYR A 137 -16.56 12.63 -7.45
CA TYR A 137 -16.94 12.75 -6.04
C TYR A 137 -18.40 12.39 -5.78
N GLN A 138 -19.32 12.98 -6.54
CA GLN A 138 -20.77 12.72 -6.38
C GLN A 138 -21.13 11.27 -6.71
N GLN A 139 -20.53 10.72 -7.75
CA GLN A 139 -20.78 9.34 -8.16
C GLN A 139 -20.27 8.35 -7.10
N LEU A 140 -19.11 8.62 -6.52
CA LEU A 140 -18.55 7.79 -5.45
C LEU A 140 -19.37 7.87 -4.17
N SER A 141 -19.86 9.06 -3.80
CA SER A 141 -20.79 9.23 -2.66
C SER A 141 -22.10 8.47 -2.85
N MET A 142 -22.71 8.54 -4.03
CA MET A 142 -23.91 7.74 -4.34
C MET A 142 -23.61 6.23 -4.27
N GLN A 143 -22.45 5.80 -4.77
CA GLN A 143 -22.06 4.40 -4.71
C GLN A 143 -21.89 3.91 -3.27
N ILE A 144 -21.33 4.74 -2.37
CA ILE A 144 -21.21 4.44 -0.93
C ILE A 144 -22.59 4.22 -0.31
N ASP A 145 -23.55 5.08 -0.61
CA ASP A 145 -24.93 4.98 -0.09
C ASP A 145 -25.68 3.75 -0.64
N ASP A 146 -25.37 3.36 -1.86
CA ASP A 146 -26.04 2.24 -2.56
C ASP A 146 -25.39 0.87 -2.30
N CYS A 147 -24.29 0.78 -1.54
CA CYS A 147 -23.64 -0.47 -1.20
C CYS A 147 -24.59 -1.44 -0.48
N ARG A 148 -24.76 -2.64 -1.04
CA ARG A 148 -25.62 -3.70 -0.48
C ARG A 148 -24.89 -5.02 -0.31
N THR A 149 -23.82 -5.24 -1.06
CA THR A 149 -23.06 -6.49 -1.08
C THR A 149 -21.61 -6.27 -0.65
N TRP A 150 -20.93 -7.33 -0.27
CA TRP A 150 -19.49 -7.28 0.03
C TRP A 150 -18.64 -6.90 -1.19
N THR A 151 -19.09 -7.22 -2.39
CA THR A 151 -18.44 -6.83 -3.64
C THR A 151 -18.53 -5.34 -3.90
N ASP A 152 -19.66 -4.70 -3.56
CA ASP A 152 -19.81 -3.25 -3.67
C ASP A 152 -18.81 -2.54 -2.75
N TRP A 153 -18.66 -3.02 -1.52
CA TRP A 153 -17.69 -2.46 -0.56
C TRP A 153 -16.25 -2.65 -1.00
N MET A 154 -15.91 -3.79 -1.62
CA MET A 154 -14.57 -3.99 -2.21
C MET A 154 -14.30 -2.98 -3.33
N GLU A 155 -15.28 -2.71 -4.19
CA GLU A 155 -15.14 -1.74 -5.28
C GLU A 155 -15.02 -0.30 -4.75
N VAL A 156 -15.84 0.09 -3.79
CA VAL A 156 -15.73 1.39 -3.11
C VAL A 156 -14.33 1.55 -2.49
N TYR A 157 -13.83 0.51 -1.81
CA TYR A 157 -12.52 0.56 -1.18
C TYR A 157 -11.38 0.68 -2.22
N ARG A 158 -11.46 -0.01 -3.36
CA ARG A 158 -10.51 0.16 -4.49
C ARG A 158 -10.49 1.60 -4.97
N ARG A 159 -11.65 2.21 -5.18
CA ARG A 159 -11.77 3.59 -5.68
C ARG A 159 -11.27 4.61 -4.67
N LEU A 160 -11.64 4.49 -3.40
CA LEU A 160 -11.14 5.37 -2.33
C LEU A 160 -9.62 5.25 -2.17
N SER A 161 -9.07 4.02 -2.22
CA SER A 161 -7.63 3.80 -2.18
C SER A 161 -6.91 4.40 -3.38
N TYR A 162 -7.50 4.30 -4.58
CA TYR A 162 -6.96 4.93 -5.79
C TYR A 162 -6.86 6.46 -5.62
N TRP A 163 -7.94 7.11 -5.19
CA TRP A 163 -7.95 8.56 -4.98
C TRP A 163 -7.02 9.00 -3.85
N ASP A 164 -6.87 8.20 -2.79
CA ASP A 164 -5.91 8.47 -1.71
C ASP A 164 -4.45 8.46 -2.21
N MET A 165 -4.14 7.61 -3.16
CA MET A 165 -2.82 7.57 -3.80
C MET A 165 -2.61 8.74 -4.77
N GLU A 166 -3.61 9.07 -5.59
CA GLU A 166 -3.52 10.14 -6.59
C GLU A 166 -3.51 11.54 -5.96
N LEU A 167 -4.31 11.76 -4.91
CA LEU A 167 -4.42 13.04 -4.21
C LEU A 167 -3.37 13.22 -3.10
N GLY A 168 -2.68 12.17 -2.69
CA GLY A 168 -1.76 12.18 -1.55
C GLY A 168 -0.57 13.16 -1.66
N SER A 169 -0.38 13.80 -2.82
CA SER A 169 0.64 14.83 -3.07
C SER A 169 0.05 16.21 -3.39
N THR A 170 -1.28 16.38 -3.28
CA THR A 170 -1.98 17.59 -3.70
C THR A 170 -2.49 18.43 -2.51
N ASP A 171 -3.05 19.59 -2.83
CA ASP A 171 -3.54 20.60 -1.89
C ASP A 171 -4.56 20.04 -0.87
N ASN A 172 -4.57 20.62 0.32
CA ASN A 172 -5.29 20.15 1.51
C ASN A 172 -6.81 19.98 1.34
N THR A 173 -7.47 20.80 0.53
CA THR A 173 -8.95 20.81 0.40
C THR A 173 -9.51 19.49 -0.16
N PHE A 174 -8.91 18.94 -1.20
CA PHE A 174 -9.36 17.66 -1.80
C PHE A 174 -9.02 16.45 -0.91
N ALA A 175 -7.90 16.52 -0.19
CA ALA A 175 -7.54 15.50 0.80
C ALA A 175 -8.55 15.47 1.95
N GLU A 176 -9.04 16.62 2.42
CA GLU A 176 -10.11 16.70 3.42
C GLU A 176 -11.43 16.12 2.92
N MET A 177 -11.83 16.44 1.69
CA MET A 177 -13.04 15.88 1.05
C MET A 177 -12.96 14.36 0.95
N LEU A 178 -11.81 13.81 0.52
CA LEU A 178 -11.59 12.37 0.46
C LEU A 178 -11.61 11.72 1.85
N SER A 179 -11.01 12.37 2.85
CA SER A 179 -11.03 11.90 4.24
C SER A 179 -12.46 11.77 4.77
N MET A 180 -13.33 12.74 4.47
CA MET A 180 -14.76 12.69 4.82
C MET A 180 -15.48 11.54 4.11
N GLN A 181 -15.22 11.31 2.82
CA GLN A 181 -15.78 10.16 2.09
C GLN A 181 -15.29 8.81 2.66
N LYS A 182 -14.01 8.69 3.00
CA LYS A 182 -13.44 7.48 3.64
C LYS A 182 -14.12 7.22 4.98
N GLU A 183 -14.37 8.26 5.77
CA GLU A 183 -15.09 8.14 7.05
C GLU A 183 -16.53 7.70 6.84
N GLU A 184 -17.26 8.29 5.91
CA GLU A 184 -18.63 7.93 5.55
C GLU A 184 -18.71 6.47 5.08
N ALA A 185 -17.81 6.07 4.19
CA ALA A 185 -17.72 4.70 3.70
C ALA A 185 -17.42 3.71 4.84
N ASN A 186 -16.48 4.01 5.73
CA ASN A 186 -16.19 3.16 6.88
C ASN A 186 -17.36 3.06 7.87
N ASN A 187 -18.14 4.13 8.04
CA ASN A 187 -19.37 4.11 8.85
C ASN A 187 -20.45 3.23 8.21
N GLY A 188 -20.61 3.31 6.88
CA GLY A 188 -21.51 2.44 6.10
C GLY A 188 -21.08 0.99 6.16
N PHE A 189 -19.80 0.71 5.92
CA PHE A 189 -19.20 -0.61 5.99
C PHE A 189 -19.36 -1.24 7.38
N ALA A 190 -19.13 -0.48 8.45
CA ALA A 190 -19.32 -0.98 9.80
C ALA A 190 -20.77 -1.39 10.07
N LYS A 191 -21.77 -0.65 9.55
CA LYS A 191 -23.19 -1.03 9.64
C LYS A 191 -23.45 -2.32 8.87
N TYR A 192 -22.88 -2.43 7.66
CA TYR A 192 -22.99 -3.63 6.83
C TYR A 192 -22.40 -4.86 7.53
N ILE A 193 -21.22 -4.76 8.13
CA ILE A 193 -20.60 -5.83 8.92
C ILE A 193 -21.47 -6.21 10.12
N LYS A 194 -21.98 -5.24 10.88
CA LYS A 194 -22.88 -5.49 12.03
C LYS A 194 -24.12 -6.28 11.65
N GLN A 195 -24.64 -6.10 10.46
CA GLN A 195 -25.85 -6.76 9.96
C GLN A 195 -25.59 -8.17 9.44
N ASN A 196 -24.44 -8.41 8.80
CA ASN A 196 -24.22 -9.63 8.01
C ASN A 196 -23.20 -10.59 8.62
N TYR A 197 -22.26 -10.14 9.45
CA TYR A 197 -21.12 -10.93 9.92
C TYR A 197 -21.54 -12.22 10.64
N LEU A 198 -22.57 -12.17 11.50
CA LEU A 198 -23.11 -13.33 12.19
C LEU A 198 -23.61 -14.41 11.24
N ASP A 199 -24.24 -14.01 10.14
CA ASP A 199 -24.81 -14.96 9.17
C ASP A 199 -23.70 -15.64 8.35
N TRP A 200 -22.56 -15.00 8.19
CA TRP A 200 -21.41 -15.58 7.47
C TRP A 200 -20.60 -16.58 8.29
N VAL A 201 -20.52 -16.40 9.60
CA VAL A 201 -19.61 -17.18 10.47
C VAL A 201 -20.33 -18.23 11.31
N ASP A 202 -21.63 -18.10 11.57
CA ASP A 202 -22.42 -19.14 12.26
C ASP A 202 -22.84 -20.24 11.27
N PRO A 203 -22.32 -21.48 11.38
CA PRO A 203 -22.66 -22.54 10.45
C PRO A 203 -24.17 -22.83 10.35
N ARG A 204 -24.92 -22.59 11.44
CA ARG A 204 -26.37 -22.80 11.47
C ARG A 204 -27.13 -21.76 10.66
N ARG A 205 -26.62 -20.53 10.61
CA ARG A 205 -27.19 -19.41 9.85
C ARG A 205 -26.74 -19.45 8.40
N PHE A 206 -25.47 -19.74 8.16
CA PHE A 206 -24.90 -19.89 6.81
C PHE A 206 -25.69 -20.90 5.95
N LEU A 207 -26.10 -22.03 6.53
CA LEU A 207 -26.94 -23.04 5.85
C LEU A 207 -28.34 -22.55 5.50
N ARG A 208 -28.78 -21.42 6.05
CA ARG A 208 -30.10 -20.81 5.82
C ARG A 208 -30.06 -19.63 4.85
N LEU A 209 -28.88 -19.22 4.41
CA LEU A 209 -28.76 -18.20 3.38
C LEU A 209 -29.51 -18.65 2.13
N LYS A 210 -30.28 -17.75 1.56
CA LYS A 210 -31.05 -18.05 0.34
C LYS A 210 -30.10 -18.30 -0.83
N ALA A 211 -30.55 -19.07 -1.81
CA ALA A 211 -29.79 -19.25 -3.04
C ALA A 211 -29.53 -17.88 -3.70
N GLY A 212 -28.25 -17.52 -3.84
CA GLY A 212 -27.79 -16.21 -4.32
C GLY A 212 -27.29 -15.23 -3.26
N GLU A 213 -27.47 -15.54 -1.97
CA GLU A 213 -26.85 -14.80 -0.86
C GLU A 213 -25.52 -15.47 -0.51
N ASP A 214 -24.45 -15.10 -1.24
CA ASP A 214 -23.11 -15.62 -0.97
C ASP A 214 -22.42 -14.83 0.14
N ARG A 215 -21.70 -15.56 1.01
CA ARG A 215 -20.76 -14.91 1.92
C ARG A 215 -19.44 -14.58 1.21
N PRO A 216 -18.70 -13.55 1.64
CA PRO A 216 -17.37 -13.29 1.12
C PRO A 216 -16.43 -14.47 1.40
N GLN A 217 -15.36 -14.58 0.62
CA GLN A 217 -14.23 -15.41 0.98
C GLN A 217 -13.60 -14.83 2.25
N MET A 218 -13.32 -15.67 3.25
CA MET A 218 -12.78 -15.23 4.55
C MET A 218 -11.48 -15.95 4.89
N SER A 219 -10.81 -15.52 5.97
CA SER A 219 -9.50 -16.07 6.37
C SER A 219 -9.41 -17.61 6.36
N PRO A 220 -10.39 -18.39 6.89
CA PRO A 220 -10.33 -19.85 6.85
C PRO A 220 -10.44 -20.47 5.46
N ASP A 221 -10.87 -19.71 4.45
CA ASP A 221 -11.13 -20.24 3.11
C ASP A 221 -9.89 -20.22 2.20
N ILE A 222 -8.83 -19.50 2.57
CA ILE A 222 -7.69 -19.18 1.68
C ILE A 222 -7.04 -20.45 1.13
N PHE A 223 -6.72 -21.42 1.97
CA PHE A 223 -6.11 -22.67 1.51
C PHE A 223 -7.06 -23.46 0.62
N LYS A 224 -8.31 -23.63 1.05
CA LYS A 224 -9.32 -24.41 0.32
C LYS A 224 -9.67 -23.83 -1.04
N LYS A 225 -9.79 -22.49 -1.14
CA LYS A 225 -10.25 -21.83 -2.37
C LYS A 225 -9.13 -21.36 -3.28
N CYS A 226 -7.91 -21.16 -2.76
CA CYS A 226 -6.80 -20.60 -3.54
C CYS A 226 -5.59 -21.53 -3.58
N VAL A 227 -5.06 -21.97 -2.42
CA VAL A 227 -3.79 -22.73 -2.37
C VAL A 227 -3.97 -24.14 -2.92
N PHE A 228 -4.93 -24.90 -2.40
CA PHE A 228 -5.14 -26.30 -2.82
C PHE A 228 -5.56 -26.42 -4.30
N PRO A 229 -6.45 -25.59 -4.87
CA PRO A 229 -6.73 -25.61 -6.29
C PRO A 229 -5.49 -25.31 -7.13
N ALA A 230 -4.65 -24.35 -6.72
CA ALA A 230 -3.43 -24.02 -7.43
C ALA A 230 -2.42 -25.18 -7.48
N ILE A 231 -2.33 -25.98 -6.40
CA ILE A 231 -1.52 -27.23 -6.36
C ILE A 231 -2.18 -28.30 -7.24
N ASN A 232 -3.51 -28.48 -7.15
CA ASN A 232 -4.24 -29.51 -7.92
C ASN A 232 -4.11 -29.32 -9.45
N ASP A 233 -3.98 -28.07 -9.91
CA ASP A 233 -3.70 -27.75 -11.32
C ASP A 233 -2.26 -28.12 -11.75
N GLY A 234 -1.53 -28.87 -10.94
CA GLY A 234 -0.15 -29.30 -11.21
C GLY A 234 0.89 -28.22 -10.97
N GLY A 235 0.54 -27.12 -10.32
CA GLY A 235 1.44 -26.03 -9.98
C GLY A 235 2.08 -26.21 -8.61
N LYS A 236 3.33 -25.76 -8.47
CA LYS A 236 3.94 -25.50 -7.15
C LYS A 236 3.55 -24.11 -6.68
N VAL A 237 3.19 -23.99 -5.40
CA VAL A 237 2.69 -22.74 -4.85
C VAL A 237 3.72 -22.10 -3.92
N PHE A 238 3.88 -20.79 -4.06
CA PHE A 238 4.61 -19.97 -3.12
C PHE A 238 3.63 -19.00 -2.46
N LEU A 239 3.26 -19.25 -1.21
CA LEU A 239 2.36 -18.41 -0.43
C LEU A 239 3.16 -17.40 0.37
N VAL A 240 3.04 -16.12 0.02
CA VAL A 240 3.66 -15.00 0.73
C VAL A 240 2.58 -14.31 1.57
N VAL A 241 2.74 -14.30 2.88
CA VAL A 241 1.88 -13.60 3.83
C VAL A 241 2.66 -12.43 4.42
N ILE A 242 2.28 -11.20 4.07
CA ILE A 242 2.85 -10.00 4.67
C ILE A 242 1.91 -9.56 5.78
N ASP A 243 2.39 -9.60 7.02
CA ASP A 243 1.62 -9.24 8.21
C ASP A 243 1.18 -7.79 8.18
N ASN A 244 -0.10 -7.50 8.44
CA ASN A 244 -0.67 -6.15 8.52
C ASN A 244 -0.56 -5.35 7.21
N PHE A 245 -0.75 -6.00 6.05
CA PHE A 245 -0.54 -5.42 4.73
C PHE A 245 -1.84 -4.98 4.07
N ARG A 246 -1.93 -3.70 3.69
CA ARG A 246 -3.14 -3.08 3.15
C ARG A 246 -3.18 -3.10 1.61
N TRP A 247 -4.37 -2.84 1.08
CA TRP A 247 -4.59 -2.73 -0.36
C TRP A 247 -3.79 -1.61 -1.02
N ASP A 248 -3.72 -0.43 -0.42
CA ASP A 248 -2.97 0.72 -0.94
C ASP A 248 -1.45 0.45 -0.95
N GLN A 249 -0.94 -0.29 0.03
CA GLN A 249 0.46 -0.75 0.05
C GLN A 249 0.71 -1.78 -1.07
N TRP A 250 -0.24 -2.71 -1.30
CA TRP A 250 -0.16 -3.61 -2.44
C TRP A 250 -0.09 -2.84 -3.76
N ARG A 251 -0.97 -1.85 -3.98
CA ARG A 251 -0.96 -1.02 -5.20
C ARG A 251 0.40 -0.33 -5.42
N THR A 252 1.04 0.09 -4.34
CA THR A 252 2.39 0.66 -4.40
C THR A 252 3.44 -0.40 -4.77
N LEU A 253 3.38 -1.61 -4.19
CA LEU A 253 4.27 -2.71 -4.56
C LEU A 253 4.05 -3.21 -5.99
N ALA A 254 2.82 -3.22 -6.47
CA ALA A 254 2.48 -3.67 -7.82
C ALA A 254 3.24 -2.86 -8.89
N THR A 255 3.58 -1.60 -8.64
CA THR A 255 4.40 -0.78 -9.55
C THR A 255 5.84 -1.29 -9.69
N GLU A 256 6.35 -2.00 -8.68
CA GLU A 256 7.73 -2.52 -8.65
C GLU A 256 7.88 -3.87 -9.36
N ILE A 257 6.81 -4.65 -9.42
CA ILE A 257 6.83 -6.03 -9.91
C ILE A 257 5.91 -6.29 -11.10
N GLY A 258 5.14 -5.30 -11.52
CA GLY A 258 4.13 -5.43 -12.58
C GLY A 258 4.68 -5.91 -13.93
N ASP A 259 5.94 -5.58 -14.24
CA ASP A 259 6.60 -6.04 -15.47
C ASP A 259 7.09 -7.49 -15.39
N LEU A 260 7.19 -8.06 -14.19
CA LEU A 260 7.73 -9.39 -13.95
C LEU A 260 6.67 -10.50 -13.98
N PHE A 261 5.42 -10.14 -13.66
CA PHE A 261 4.34 -11.11 -13.45
C PHE A 261 3.07 -10.75 -14.22
N ASP A 262 2.33 -11.79 -14.61
CA ASP A 262 0.91 -11.68 -14.93
C ASP A 262 0.16 -11.73 -13.60
N ILE A 263 -0.51 -10.64 -13.26
CA ILE A 263 -1.09 -10.40 -11.93
C ILE A 263 -2.61 -10.44 -12.02
N GLN A 264 -3.24 -11.24 -11.17
CA GLN A 264 -4.67 -11.21 -10.89
C GLN A 264 -4.88 -10.65 -9.49
N GLU A 265 -5.54 -9.51 -9.41
CA GLU A 265 -5.83 -8.79 -8.17
C GLU A 265 -7.23 -9.09 -7.67
N ASP A 266 -7.33 -9.50 -6.42
CA ASP A 266 -8.59 -9.67 -5.70
C ASP A 266 -8.40 -9.28 -4.22
N MET A 267 -9.48 -9.29 -3.46
CA MET A 267 -9.52 -9.12 -2.02
C MET A 267 -10.29 -10.26 -1.37
N TYR A 268 -10.01 -10.50 -0.10
CA TYR A 268 -10.84 -11.32 0.75
C TYR A 268 -11.18 -10.57 2.04
N MET A 269 -12.12 -11.08 2.81
CA MET A 269 -12.53 -10.47 4.07
C MET A 269 -11.84 -11.14 5.26
N SER A 270 -11.00 -10.42 5.96
CA SER A 270 -10.41 -10.90 7.21
C SER A 270 -11.47 -11.10 8.29
N ILE A 271 -11.30 -12.12 9.14
CA ILE A 271 -12.20 -12.37 10.26
C ILE A 271 -11.97 -11.39 11.41
N LEU A 272 -12.97 -11.25 12.27
CA LEU A 272 -12.86 -10.50 13.53
C LEU A 272 -12.39 -11.40 14.68
N PRO A 273 -11.54 -10.90 15.57
CA PRO A 273 -10.75 -9.65 15.50
C PRO A 273 -9.80 -9.66 14.29
N THR A 274 -9.62 -8.53 13.65
CA THR A 274 -8.60 -8.33 12.60
C THR A 274 -7.22 -8.22 13.25
N ALA A 275 -6.79 -9.33 13.81
CA ALA A 275 -5.55 -9.43 14.59
C ALA A 275 -4.86 -10.77 14.29
N THR A 276 -3.53 -10.74 14.29
CA THR A 276 -2.65 -11.82 13.87
C THR A 276 -3.00 -13.17 14.52
N GLN A 277 -3.21 -13.18 15.82
CA GLN A 277 -3.56 -14.40 16.57
C GLN A 277 -4.82 -15.10 16.03
N TYR A 278 -5.84 -14.32 15.62
CA TYR A 278 -7.12 -14.83 15.15
C TYR A 278 -7.08 -15.10 13.65
N ALA A 279 -6.78 -14.09 12.87
CA ALA A 279 -6.90 -14.13 11.42
C ALA A 279 -5.85 -15.03 10.76
N ARG A 280 -4.57 -14.95 11.17
CA ARG A 280 -3.50 -15.75 10.56
C ARG A 280 -3.59 -17.22 10.95
N ASN A 281 -3.91 -17.52 12.21
CA ASN A 281 -4.18 -18.89 12.62
C ASN A 281 -5.39 -19.49 11.89
N ALA A 282 -6.41 -18.67 11.59
CA ALA A 282 -7.54 -19.13 10.79
C ALA A 282 -7.15 -19.41 9.32
N ILE A 283 -6.25 -18.63 8.71
CA ILE A 283 -5.71 -18.93 7.37
C ILE A 283 -5.00 -20.29 7.39
N PHE A 284 -4.08 -20.49 8.33
CA PHE A 284 -3.21 -21.66 8.36
C PHE A 284 -3.90 -22.93 8.84
N SER A 285 -4.92 -22.81 9.67
CA SER A 285 -5.70 -23.97 10.08
C SER A 285 -6.90 -24.26 9.16
N GLY A 286 -7.40 -23.26 8.40
CA GLY A 286 -8.68 -23.38 7.69
C GLY A 286 -9.88 -23.52 8.62
N LEU A 287 -9.78 -23.01 9.86
CA LEU A 287 -10.80 -23.09 10.90
C LEU A 287 -11.01 -21.73 11.54
N MET A 288 -12.22 -21.50 12.05
CA MET A 288 -12.48 -20.37 12.92
C MET A 288 -11.83 -20.56 14.30
N PRO A 289 -11.46 -19.48 15.01
CA PRO A 289 -10.67 -19.54 16.25
C PRO A 289 -11.20 -20.50 17.32
N VAL A 290 -12.51 -20.51 17.59
CA VAL A 290 -13.07 -21.44 18.58
C VAL A 290 -12.91 -22.91 18.17
N LYS A 291 -12.88 -23.18 16.86
CA LYS A 291 -12.66 -24.54 16.35
C LYS A 291 -11.20 -24.97 16.49
N ILE A 292 -10.26 -24.03 16.30
CA ILE A 292 -8.84 -24.30 16.58
C ILE A 292 -8.68 -24.67 18.04
N GLN A 293 -9.18 -23.86 18.97
CA GLN A 293 -9.12 -24.12 20.41
C GLN A 293 -9.76 -25.47 20.80
N GLN A 294 -10.89 -25.86 20.17
CA GLN A 294 -11.58 -27.11 20.48
C GLN A 294 -10.88 -28.37 19.93
N MET A 295 -10.33 -28.29 18.71
CA MET A 295 -9.77 -29.44 18.01
C MET A 295 -8.27 -29.63 18.30
N PHE A 296 -7.58 -28.54 18.54
CA PHE A 296 -6.12 -28.46 18.72
C PHE A 296 -5.78 -27.51 19.88
N PRO A 297 -6.22 -27.82 21.12
CA PRO A 297 -6.03 -26.93 22.27
C PRO A 297 -4.55 -26.63 22.53
N GLU A 298 -3.65 -27.57 22.21
CA GLU A 298 -2.21 -27.41 22.34
C GLU A 298 -1.59 -26.43 21.32
N LEU A 299 -2.30 -26.12 20.24
CA LEU A 299 -1.88 -25.17 19.21
C LEU A 299 -2.52 -23.79 19.36
N TRP A 300 -3.49 -23.65 20.25
CA TRP A 300 -4.15 -22.39 20.57
C TRP A 300 -3.54 -21.78 21.83
N VAL A 301 -3.24 -20.48 21.79
CA VAL A 301 -2.79 -19.71 22.94
C VAL A 301 -3.86 -18.67 23.27
N ASP A 302 -4.29 -18.58 24.50
CA ASP A 302 -5.35 -17.67 24.92
C ASP A 302 -4.88 -16.20 24.96
N GLU A 303 -5.82 -15.26 24.95
CA GLU A 303 -5.55 -13.82 24.83
C GLU A 303 -4.76 -13.26 26.03
N ASP A 304 -4.91 -13.85 27.20
CA ASP A 304 -4.23 -13.44 28.42
C ASP A 304 -2.79 -13.97 28.56
N GLU A 305 -2.36 -14.87 27.69
CA GLU A 305 -0.97 -15.31 27.60
C GLU A 305 -0.14 -14.22 26.90
N GLU A 306 1.01 -13.88 27.50
CA GLU A 306 1.87 -12.83 26.97
C GLU A 306 2.65 -13.25 25.73
N GLU A 307 3.03 -14.54 25.63
CA GLU A 307 3.88 -15.08 24.57
C GLU A 307 3.23 -16.27 23.85
N GLY A 308 3.74 -16.60 22.68
CA GLY A 308 3.44 -17.85 21.99
C GLY A 308 2.27 -17.82 21.01
N LYS A 309 1.53 -16.72 20.91
CA LYS A 309 0.27 -16.62 20.13
C LYS A 309 0.40 -17.00 18.66
N ASN A 310 1.59 -16.91 18.07
CA ASN A 310 1.86 -17.17 16.66
C ASN A 310 3.11 -18.07 16.46
N LEU A 311 3.34 -19.02 17.35
CA LEU A 311 4.44 -19.98 17.23
C LEU A 311 4.02 -21.31 16.59
N ASN A 312 2.71 -21.58 16.53
CA ASN A 312 2.16 -22.86 16.07
C ASN A 312 1.66 -22.84 14.62
N GLU A 313 2.11 -21.88 13.81
CA GLU A 313 1.62 -21.67 12.45
C GLU A 313 1.94 -22.87 11.52
N ALA A 314 3.16 -23.41 11.56
CA ALA A 314 3.52 -24.59 10.78
C ALA A 314 2.75 -25.87 11.20
N PRO A 315 2.58 -26.22 12.49
CA PRO A 315 1.68 -27.27 12.91
C PRO A 315 0.22 -27.09 12.46
N LEU A 316 -0.32 -25.84 12.46
CA LEU A 316 -1.67 -25.56 11.96
C LEU A 316 -1.80 -25.86 10.46
N ILE A 317 -0.79 -25.54 9.65
CA ILE A 317 -0.76 -25.89 8.23
C ILE A 317 -0.76 -27.42 8.06
N SER A 318 0.07 -28.14 8.83
CA SER A 318 0.11 -29.61 8.79
C SER A 318 -1.26 -30.21 9.08
N THR A 319 -1.91 -29.80 10.17
CA THR A 319 -3.26 -30.27 10.52
C THR A 319 -4.29 -29.95 9.43
N GLN A 320 -4.15 -28.82 8.73
CA GLN A 320 -5.04 -28.48 7.63
C GLN A 320 -4.85 -29.40 6.43
N ILE A 321 -3.61 -29.65 6.01
CA ILE A 321 -3.27 -30.57 4.91
C ILE A 321 -3.82 -31.97 5.22
N GLU A 322 -3.59 -32.49 6.42
CA GLU A 322 -4.05 -33.81 6.88
C GLU A 322 -5.59 -33.93 6.89
N ARG A 323 -6.32 -32.91 7.40
CA ARG A 323 -7.79 -32.87 7.41
C ARG A 323 -8.40 -32.90 6.03
N TYR A 324 -7.70 -32.36 5.03
CA TYR A 324 -8.11 -32.45 3.63
C TYR A 324 -7.64 -33.73 2.94
N ARG A 325 -7.02 -34.68 3.69
CA ARG A 325 -6.48 -35.95 3.18
C ARG A 325 -5.45 -35.74 2.06
N ARG A 326 -4.66 -34.69 2.19
CA ARG A 326 -3.61 -34.31 1.25
C ARG A 326 -2.26 -34.77 1.80
N HIS A 327 -1.27 -34.86 0.89
CA HIS A 327 0.10 -35.29 1.22
C HIS A 327 1.12 -34.30 0.65
N ASP A 328 0.71 -33.03 0.49
CA ASP A 328 1.57 -31.99 -0.08
C ASP A 328 2.77 -31.75 0.83
N ARG A 329 3.95 -31.79 0.26
CA ARG A 329 5.17 -31.40 0.97
C ARG A 329 5.22 -29.89 1.07
N PHE A 330 5.38 -29.38 2.28
CA PHE A 330 5.45 -27.93 2.49
C PHE A 330 6.65 -27.53 3.33
N SER A 331 7.06 -26.27 3.18
CA SER A 331 7.95 -25.56 4.10
C SER A 331 7.26 -24.34 4.66
N TYR A 332 7.68 -23.94 5.85
CA TYR A 332 7.20 -22.73 6.52
C TYR A 332 8.40 -21.91 7.01
N HIS A 333 8.40 -20.62 6.67
CA HIS A 333 9.45 -19.68 7.05
C HIS A 333 8.85 -18.39 7.57
N LYS A 334 9.44 -17.84 8.64
CA LYS A 334 9.03 -16.58 9.24
C LYS A 334 10.21 -15.60 9.22
N ILE A 335 9.99 -14.43 8.62
CA ILE A 335 10.99 -13.39 8.43
C ILE A 335 10.64 -12.22 9.33
N ASN A 336 11.37 -12.12 10.45
CA ASN A 336 11.21 -11.04 11.42
C ASN A 336 12.30 -9.97 11.30
N ASP A 337 13.44 -10.30 10.66
CA ASP A 337 14.58 -9.41 10.51
C ASP A 337 15.35 -9.70 9.21
N SER A 338 16.31 -8.84 8.87
CA SER A 338 17.13 -8.99 7.66
C SER A 338 18.00 -10.26 7.68
N ALA A 339 18.49 -10.68 8.83
CA ALA A 339 19.31 -11.89 8.93
C ALA A 339 18.47 -13.16 8.66
N ALA A 340 17.20 -13.19 9.08
CA ALA A 340 16.27 -14.26 8.75
C ALA A 340 15.96 -14.26 7.24
N ALA A 341 15.82 -13.09 6.62
CA ALA A 341 15.60 -12.94 5.20
C ALA A 341 16.80 -13.45 4.38
N ASP A 342 18.02 -13.11 4.77
CA ASP A 342 19.25 -13.57 4.11
C ASP A 342 19.40 -15.11 4.19
N ARG A 343 19.18 -15.70 5.38
CA ARG A 343 19.18 -17.17 5.56
C ARG A 343 18.14 -17.86 4.70
N PHE A 344 16.97 -17.25 4.58
CA PHE A 344 15.89 -17.78 3.75
C PHE A 344 16.27 -17.80 2.26
N LEU A 345 16.86 -16.73 1.72
CA LEU A 345 17.33 -16.71 0.33
C LEU A 345 18.44 -17.73 0.06
N GLN A 346 19.37 -17.93 1.00
CA GLN A 346 20.40 -18.96 0.86
C GLN A 346 19.80 -20.36 0.72
N GLN A 347 18.64 -20.60 1.32
CA GLN A 347 17.91 -21.87 1.25
C GLN A 347 16.96 -21.99 0.06
N TYR A 348 16.77 -20.92 -0.74
CA TYR A 348 15.76 -20.87 -1.82
C TYR A 348 15.83 -22.08 -2.76
N ASN A 349 17.02 -22.54 -3.12
CA ASN A 349 17.18 -23.68 -4.01
C ASN A 349 16.66 -25.00 -3.42
N SER A 350 16.68 -25.18 -2.10
CA SER A 350 16.16 -26.38 -1.43
C SER A 350 14.62 -26.40 -1.37
N LEU A 351 13.97 -25.27 -1.63
CA LEU A 351 12.50 -25.15 -1.61
C LEU A 351 11.83 -25.74 -2.87
N LYS A 352 12.61 -25.98 -3.92
CA LYS A 352 12.10 -26.41 -5.24
C LYS A 352 11.39 -27.77 -5.23
N ASP A 353 11.67 -28.61 -4.24
CA ASP A 353 11.07 -29.95 -4.11
C ASP A 353 9.71 -29.95 -3.38
N ASN A 354 9.32 -28.84 -2.79
CA ASN A 354 8.05 -28.72 -2.09
C ASN A 354 6.91 -28.38 -3.07
N ASP A 355 5.71 -28.85 -2.74
CA ASP A 355 4.48 -28.49 -3.42
C ASP A 355 3.97 -27.12 -2.97
N LEU A 356 4.26 -26.75 -1.72
CA LEU A 356 3.89 -25.49 -1.09
C LEU A 356 5.07 -24.92 -0.28
N ASN A 357 5.40 -23.66 -0.53
CA ASN A 357 6.31 -22.90 0.33
C ASN A 357 5.55 -21.71 0.93
N VAL A 358 5.56 -21.61 2.25
CA VAL A 358 4.88 -20.53 2.99
C VAL A 358 5.92 -19.63 3.62
N VAL A 359 5.82 -18.34 3.34
CA VAL A 359 6.68 -17.30 3.93
C VAL A 359 5.81 -16.23 4.59
N VAL A 360 6.05 -16.01 5.87
CA VAL A 360 5.44 -14.90 6.64
C VAL A 360 6.47 -13.79 6.82
N ILE A 361 6.08 -12.56 6.53
CA ILE A 361 6.95 -11.38 6.59
C ILE A 361 6.31 -10.36 7.54
N ASN A 362 6.98 -10.06 8.66
CA ASN A 362 6.42 -9.24 9.73
C ASN A 362 6.81 -7.75 9.66
N PHE A 363 7.51 -7.30 8.60
CA PHE A 363 8.05 -5.94 8.55
C PHE A 363 6.99 -4.85 8.71
N ILE A 364 5.84 -4.95 8.04
CA ILE A 364 4.81 -3.89 8.05
C ILE A 364 4.16 -3.79 9.43
N ASP A 365 3.89 -4.93 10.07
CA ASP A 365 3.36 -4.94 11.44
C ASP A 365 4.38 -4.36 12.43
N MET A 366 5.64 -4.75 12.36
CA MET A 366 6.72 -4.18 13.15
C MET A 366 6.88 -2.67 12.95
N LEU A 367 6.70 -2.17 11.72
CA LEU A 367 6.72 -0.73 11.41
C LEU A 367 5.55 0.00 12.09
N SER A 368 4.35 -0.59 12.12
CA SER A 368 3.18 -0.01 12.79
C SER A 368 3.38 0.09 14.30
N HIS A 369 3.95 -0.93 14.93
CA HIS A 369 4.33 -0.94 16.34
C HIS A 369 5.44 0.07 16.63
N ALA A 370 6.52 0.05 15.85
CA ALA A 370 7.63 1.00 16.01
C ALA A 370 7.18 2.47 15.88
N ARG A 371 6.21 2.74 14.97
CA ARG A 371 5.61 4.07 14.82
C ARG A 371 4.85 4.50 16.09
N THR A 372 4.20 3.58 16.75
CA THR A 372 3.50 3.85 18.01
C THR A 372 4.48 4.16 19.15
N GLU A 373 5.60 3.45 19.23
CA GLU A 373 6.56 3.52 20.32
C GLU A 373 7.67 4.57 20.13
N SER A 374 8.10 4.80 18.87
CA SER A 374 9.22 5.69 18.53
C SER A 374 8.75 7.01 17.93
N LYS A 375 9.13 8.13 18.57
CA LYS A 375 8.86 9.47 18.04
C LYS A 375 9.49 9.68 16.66
N MET A 376 10.70 9.19 16.43
CA MET A 376 11.41 9.31 15.15
C MET A 376 10.66 8.58 14.03
N VAL A 377 10.21 7.35 14.27
CA VAL A 377 9.44 6.59 13.28
C VAL A 377 8.09 7.25 13.01
N ARG A 378 7.47 7.85 14.03
CA ARG A 378 6.21 8.60 13.89
C ARG A 378 6.37 9.83 12.98
N GLU A 379 7.48 10.53 13.08
CA GLU A 379 7.79 11.68 12.21
C GLU A 379 8.09 11.24 10.78
N LEU A 380 8.78 10.11 10.58
CA LEU A 380 9.07 9.54 9.26
C LEU A 380 7.83 8.99 8.55
N ALA A 381 6.92 8.36 9.29
CA ALA A 381 5.67 7.80 8.79
C ALA A 381 4.48 8.66 9.26
N SER A 382 4.51 9.96 8.99
CA SER A 382 3.57 10.95 9.54
C SER A 382 2.13 10.75 9.06
N ASP A 383 1.95 10.25 7.85
CA ASP A 383 0.67 10.08 7.17
C ASP A 383 0.64 8.81 6.30
N GLU A 384 -0.47 8.59 5.62
CA GLU A 384 -0.68 7.42 4.75
C GLU A 384 0.32 7.37 3.58
N ALA A 385 0.63 8.51 2.96
CA ALA A 385 1.55 8.58 1.84
C ALA A 385 3.00 8.26 2.27
N ALA A 386 3.43 8.80 3.41
CA ALA A 386 4.73 8.49 4.00
C ALA A 386 4.83 7.00 4.39
N TYR A 387 3.77 6.43 4.95
CA TYR A 387 3.71 5.02 5.32
C TYR A 387 3.84 4.10 4.08
N ARG A 388 3.15 4.43 2.97
CA ARG A 388 3.31 3.75 1.68
C ARG A 388 4.72 3.88 1.12
N SER A 389 5.31 5.08 1.18
CA SER A 389 6.67 5.36 0.69
C SER A 389 7.73 4.53 1.42
N ILE A 390 7.62 4.39 2.75
CA ILE A 390 8.52 3.54 3.54
C ILE A 390 8.35 2.08 3.13
N THR A 391 7.12 1.60 2.94
CA THR A 391 6.84 0.24 2.46
C THR A 391 7.48 -0.03 1.10
N GLN A 392 7.37 0.91 0.16
CA GLN A 392 8.00 0.81 -1.16
C GLN A 392 9.53 0.80 -1.08
N SER A 393 10.11 1.70 -0.28
CA SER A 393 11.56 1.77 -0.06
C SER A 393 12.11 0.49 0.56
N TRP A 394 11.41 -0.03 1.57
CA TRP A 394 11.76 -1.32 2.18
C TRP A 394 11.76 -2.44 1.13
N PHE A 395 10.69 -2.54 0.33
CA PHE A 395 10.60 -3.59 -0.68
C PHE A 395 11.75 -3.52 -1.69
N ARG A 396 12.06 -2.32 -2.20
CA ARG A 396 13.15 -2.13 -3.19
C ARG A 396 14.52 -2.53 -2.66
N HIS A 397 14.79 -2.23 -1.39
CA HIS A 397 16.11 -2.36 -0.78
C HIS A 397 16.26 -3.58 0.13
N SER A 398 15.19 -4.39 0.29
CA SER A 398 15.21 -5.61 1.08
C SER A 398 15.42 -6.85 0.21
N VAL A 399 15.81 -7.91 0.87
CA VAL A 399 15.89 -9.27 0.34
C VAL A 399 14.56 -9.76 -0.26
N ILE A 400 13.44 -9.16 0.14
CA ILE A 400 12.11 -9.52 -0.38
C ILE A 400 11.96 -9.11 -1.84
N GLY A 401 12.49 -7.95 -2.24
CA GLY A 401 12.53 -7.57 -3.67
C GLY A 401 13.34 -8.56 -4.51
N GLU A 402 14.43 -9.12 -3.96
CA GLU A 402 15.20 -10.16 -4.62
C GLU A 402 14.44 -11.49 -4.71
N LEU A 403 13.72 -11.87 -3.65
CA LEU A 403 12.84 -13.04 -3.67
C LEU A 403 11.84 -12.96 -4.83
N PHE A 404 11.18 -11.82 -5.03
CA PHE A 404 10.23 -11.66 -6.14
C PHE A 404 10.90 -11.73 -7.52
N ARG A 405 12.15 -11.27 -7.66
CA ARG A 405 12.93 -11.48 -8.90
C ARG A 405 13.23 -12.95 -9.15
N LEU A 406 13.59 -13.70 -8.12
CA LEU A 406 13.81 -15.16 -8.22
C LEU A 406 12.50 -15.90 -8.56
N LEU A 407 11.39 -15.53 -7.94
CA LEU A 407 10.07 -16.10 -8.22
C LEU A 407 9.61 -15.80 -9.65
N SER A 408 9.95 -14.63 -10.22
CA SER A 408 9.64 -14.29 -11.62
C SER A 408 10.42 -15.13 -12.65
N GLN A 409 11.45 -15.84 -12.23
CA GLN A 409 12.24 -16.76 -13.05
C GLN A 409 11.88 -18.22 -12.80
N SER A 410 10.83 -18.48 -12.05
CA SER A 410 10.39 -19.81 -11.64
C SER A 410 9.01 -20.15 -12.20
N ASP A 411 8.62 -21.42 -12.12
CA ASP A 411 7.28 -21.89 -12.50
C ASP A 411 6.28 -21.87 -11.32
N TYR A 412 6.62 -21.21 -10.21
CA TYR A 412 5.72 -21.10 -9.08
C TYR A 412 4.48 -20.26 -9.43
N ARG A 413 3.32 -20.72 -8.93
CA ARG A 413 2.18 -19.83 -8.75
C ARG A 413 2.36 -19.11 -7.42
N VAL A 414 2.59 -17.82 -7.47
CA VAL A 414 2.77 -16.99 -6.27
C VAL A 414 1.41 -16.48 -5.81
N ILE A 415 1.06 -16.72 -4.56
CA ILE A 415 -0.10 -16.14 -3.90
C ILE A 415 0.42 -15.20 -2.82
N LEU A 416 0.16 -13.89 -2.97
CA LEU A 416 0.50 -12.89 -1.98
C LEU A 416 -0.78 -12.45 -1.27
N THR A 417 -0.74 -12.46 0.05
CA THR A 417 -1.85 -12.04 0.90
C THR A 417 -1.36 -11.49 2.25
N THR A 418 -2.29 -11.19 3.12
CA THR A 418 -2.05 -10.79 4.52
C THR A 418 -3.12 -11.44 5.39
N ASP A 419 -3.00 -11.38 6.68
CA ASP A 419 -3.99 -11.81 7.66
C ASP A 419 -5.00 -10.68 7.98
N HIS A 420 -4.56 -9.44 8.07
CA HIS A 420 -5.36 -8.23 8.28
C HIS A 420 -4.61 -7.00 7.77
N GLY A 421 -5.29 -5.86 7.71
CA GLY A 421 -4.65 -4.57 7.54
C GLY A 421 -4.73 -3.73 8.81
N SER A 422 -4.51 -2.42 8.68
CA SER A 422 -4.60 -1.45 9.77
C SER A 422 -5.22 -0.13 9.32
N ILE A 423 -5.79 0.59 10.27
CA ILE A 423 -6.34 1.92 10.04
C ILE A 423 -5.66 2.95 10.92
N ARG A 424 -5.49 4.18 10.40
CA ARG A 424 -5.03 5.32 11.19
C ARG A 424 -6.13 5.74 12.16
N CYS A 425 -5.83 5.67 13.46
CA CYS A 425 -6.78 5.95 14.55
C CYS A 425 -6.79 7.43 14.89
N GLU A 426 -7.98 8.06 14.91
CA GLU A 426 -8.13 9.50 15.15
C GLU A 426 -9.08 9.81 16.32
N LYS A 427 -10.15 9.05 16.48
CA LYS A 427 -11.26 9.34 17.39
C LYS A 427 -11.29 8.37 18.58
N PRO A 428 -11.08 8.85 19.82
CA PRO A 428 -11.09 7.98 20.98
C PRO A 428 -12.51 7.61 21.40
N ILE A 429 -12.70 6.34 21.79
CA ILE A 429 -13.90 5.84 22.48
C ILE A 429 -13.50 5.52 23.93
N LYS A 430 -14.20 6.12 24.87
CA LYS A 430 -13.98 5.83 26.29
C LYS A 430 -14.52 4.44 26.64
N ILE A 431 -13.66 3.60 27.24
CA ILE A 431 -14.04 2.27 27.71
C ILE A 431 -13.60 2.07 29.16
N VAL A 432 -14.44 1.38 29.92
CA VAL A 432 -14.12 0.87 31.24
C VAL A 432 -14.23 -0.65 31.22
N GLY A 433 -13.26 -1.35 31.73
CA GLY A 433 -13.22 -2.80 31.85
C GLY A 433 -12.52 -3.24 33.12
N ASP A 434 -12.56 -4.52 33.41
CA ASP A 434 -11.83 -5.10 34.55
C ASP A 434 -10.31 -5.23 34.23
N ARG A 435 -9.54 -5.69 35.23
CA ARG A 435 -8.07 -5.81 35.11
C ARG A 435 -7.61 -6.82 34.06
N ASN A 436 -8.47 -7.77 33.68
CA ASN A 436 -8.18 -8.84 32.73
C ASN A 436 -8.62 -8.48 31.30
N THR A 437 -9.04 -7.22 31.07
CA THR A 437 -9.37 -6.75 29.73
C THR A 437 -8.06 -6.58 28.94
N ASN A 438 -8.02 -7.11 27.70
CA ASN A 438 -6.85 -7.02 26.84
C ASN A 438 -6.45 -5.57 26.53
N THR A 439 -5.20 -5.38 26.13
CA THR A 439 -4.60 -4.05 25.89
C THR A 439 -4.85 -3.51 24.48
N ASN A 440 -5.30 -4.33 23.52
CA ASN A 440 -5.50 -3.90 22.14
C ASN A 440 -6.40 -2.65 22.04
N LEU A 441 -6.13 -1.77 21.09
CA LEU A 441 -6.82 -0.48 20.94
C LEU A 441 -8.06 -0.55 20.04
N ARG A 442 -8.21 -1.61 19.25
CA ARG A 442 -9.28 -1.72 18.28
C ARG A 442 -10.34 -2.77 18.67
N TYR A 443 -9.98 -3.71 19.54
CA TYR A 443 -10.98 -4.60 20.16
C TYR A 443 -10.70 -4.79 21.65
N LYS A 444 -11.73 -5.10 22.37
CA LYS A 444 -11.65 -5.44 23.81
C LYS A 444 -12.34 -6.76 24.06
N LEU A 445 -11.67 -7.59 24.82
CA LEU A 445 -12.16 -8.85 25.35
C LEU A 445 -12.17 -8.75 26.86
N GLY A 446 -13.32 -8.93 27.49
CA GLY A 446 -13.42 -8.81 28.95
C GLY A 446 -14.83 -9.01 29.48
N LYS A 447 -14.95 -8.91 30.80
CA LYS A 447 -16.22 -8.87 31.52
C LYS A 447 -16.59 -7.42 31.86
N ASN A 448 -17.88 -7.15 32.02
CA ASN A 448 -18.37 -5.85 32.52
C ASN A 448 -17.82 -4.64 31.73
N LEU A 449 -17.62 -4.81 30.43
CA LEU A 449 -17.18 -3.72 29.57
C LEU A 449 -18.27 -2.64 29.51
N ASN A 450 -17.89 -1.38 29.82
CA ASN A 450 -18.79 -0.23 29.78
C ASN A 450 -18.27 0.80 28.79
N TYR A 451 -19.08 1.10 27.79
CA TYR A 451 -18.81 2.02 26.67
C TYR A 451 -20.12 2.51 26.05
N ASN A 452 -20.06 3.52 25.19
CA ASN A 452 -21.21 3.94 24.40
C ASN A 452 -21.54 2.89 23.32
N SER A 453 -22.63 2.16 23.50
CA SER A 453 -23.04 1.06 22.62
C SER A 453 -23.34 1.45 21.17
N LYS A 454 -23.56 2.75 20.88
CA LYS A 454 -23.79 3.24 19.52
C LYS A 454 -22.51 3.29 18.69
N GLU A 455 -21.37 3.46 19.34
CA GLU A 455 -20.05 3.64 18.71
C GLU A 455 -19.30 2.33 18.52
N VAL A 456 -19.78 1.24 19.09
CA VAL A 456 -19.07 -0.03 19.20
C VAL A 456 -19.88 -1.16 18.60
N PHE A 457 -19.24 -2.13 17.97
CA PHE A 457 -19.85 -3.40 17.65
C PHE A 457 -19.60 -4.41 18.78
N THR A 458 -20.67 -4.90 19.40
CA THR A 458 -20.60 -5.76 20.57
C THR A 458 -21.06 -7.17 20.26
N ILE A 459 -20.26 -8.15 20.66
CA ILE A 459 -20.60 -9.57 20.61
C ILE A 459 -20.69 -10.10 22.04
N LYS A 460 -21.91 -10.30 22.51
CA LYS A 460 -22.21 -10.80 23.87
C LYS A 460 -22.11 -12.32 23.97
N ALA A 461 -22.26 -13.03 22.88
CA ALA A 461 -22.15 -14.48 22.80
C ALA A 461 -21.04 -14.86 21.79
N PRO A 462 -19.76 -14.87 22.20
CA PRO A 462 -18.61 -15.11 21.30
C PRO A 462 -18.72 -16.41 20.50
N LYS A 463 -19.33 -17.45 21.07
CA LYS A 463 -19.55 -18.74 20.41
C LYS A 463 -20.42 -18.64 19.14
N ASP A 464 -21.35 -17.67 19.08
CA ASP A 464 -22.18 -17.46 17.89
C ASP A 464 -21.38 -16.94 16.68
N VAL A 465 -20.26 -16.28 16.93
CA VAL A 465 -19.30 -15.85 15.90
C VAL A 465 -18.02 -16.70 15.89
N GLN A 466 -18.07 -17.87 16.51
CA GLN A 466 -16.97 -18.83 16.59
C GLN A 466 -15.67 -18.25 17.19
N LEU A 467 -15.80 -17.35 18.17
CA LEU A 467 -14.69 -16.81 18.95
C LEU A 467 -14.54 -17.54 20.28
N PRO A 468 -13.31 -17.72 20.76
CA PRO A 468 -13.03 -18.25 22.10
C PRO A 468 -13.59 -17.33 23.19
N ALA A 469 -13.98 -17.92 24.29
CA ALA A 469 -14.46 -17.19 25.46
C ALA A 469 -13.90 -17.84 26.71
N PRO A 470 -12.95 -17.19 27.42
CA PRO A 470 -12.39 -17.70 28.66
C PRO A 470 -13.44 -18.03 29.74
N ASN A 471 -14.60 -17.36 29.69
CA ASN A 471 -15.72 -17.60 30.57
C ASN A 471 -17.06 -17.20 29.93
N VAL A 472 -18.18 -17.60 30.59
CA VAL A 472 -19.56 -17.40 30.07
C VAL A 472 -19.94 -15.91 29.92
N SER A 473 -19.37 -15.04 30.72
CA SER A 473 -19.65 -13.58 30.69
C SER A 473 -18.69 -12.76 29.83
N THR A 474 -17.83 -13.43 29.05
CA THR A 474 -16.91 -12.77 28.13
C THR A 474 -17.67 -12.08 27.02
N THR A 475 -17.34 -10.83 26.75
CA THR A 475 -17.87 -10.01 25.68
C THR A 475 -16.70 -9.49 24.81
N TYR A 476 -16.90 -9.49 23.50
CA TYR A 476 -16.04 -8.76 22.57
C TYR A 476 -16.67 -7.42 22.19
N ALA A 477 -15.86 -6.38 22.19
CA ALA A 477 -16.22 -5.04 21.75
C ALA A 477 -15.24 -4.60 20.66
N PHE A 478 -15.73 -4.21 19.50
CA PHE A 478 -14.92 -3.79 18.35
C PHE A 478 -15.13 -2.32 18.07
N ALA A 479 -14.05 -1.58 17.96
CA ALA A 479 -14.03 -0.21 17.44
C ALA A 479 -14.32 -0.24 15.92
N THR A 480 -15.00 0.80 15.42
CA THR A 480 -15.40 0.90 14.02
C THR A 480 -14.80 2.15 13.36
N GLY A 481 -14.53 2.08 12.05
CA GLY A 481 -13.91 3.19 11.33
C GLY A 481 -12.57 3.59 11.96
N ASN A 482 -12.27 4.87 12.04
CA ASN A 482 -11.02 5.41 12.59
C ASN A 482 -11.01 5.60 14.13
N THR A 483 -11.91 4.92 14.85
CA THR A 483 -12.00 5.03 16.30
C THR A 483 -11.03 4.10 17.04
N PHE A 484 -10.70 4.38 18.29
CA PHE A 484 -9.89 3.53 19.15
C PHE A 484 -10.30 3.62 20.61
N PHE A 485 -10.07 2.57 21.39
CA PHE A 485 -10.42 2.52 22.80
C PHE A 485 -9.37 3.20 23.67
N ALA A 486 -9.84 4.05 24.59
CA ALA A 486 -9.02 4.68 25.61
C ALA A 486 -9.65 4.53 27.00
N TYR A 487 -8.82 4.17 28.00
CA TYR A 487 -9.26 4.06 29.39
C TYR A 487 -9.40 5.43 30.05
N PRO A 488 -10.28 5.59 31.06
CA PRO A 488 -10.48 6.86 31.76
C PRO A 488 -9.24 7.38 32.49
N ASN A 489 -8.42 6.46 32.99
CA ASN A 489 -7.21 6.82 33.72
C ASN A 489 -6.17 7.39 32.75
N ASN A 490 -5.68 8.61 33.05
CA ASN A 490 -4.78 9.35 32.16
C ASN A 490 -5.31 9.51 30.73
N TYR A 491 -6.63 9.66 30.59
CA TYR A 491 -7.33 9.65 29.29
C TYR A 491 -6.69 10.58 28.25
N ASN A 492 -6.46 11.85 28.61
CA ASN A 492 -5.90 12.83 27.67
C ASN A 492 -4.48 12.46 27.20
N TYR A 493 -3.67 11.87 28.08
CA TYR A 493 -2.34 11.39 27.73
C TYR A 493 -2.42 10.26 26.71
N TYR A 494 -3.22 9.22 26.97
CA TYR A 494 -3.33 8.08 26.07
C TYR A 494 -4.03 8.44 24.76
N VAL A 495 -4.99 9.36 24.76
CA VAL A 495 -5.61 9.88 23.55
C VAL A 495 -4.58 10.58 22.65
N GLN A 496 -3.71 11.42 23.22
CA GLN A 496 -2.64 12.07 22.45
C GLN A 496 -1.58 11.07 22.00
N TYR A 497 -1.29 10.07 22.79
CA TYR A 497 -0.27 9.07 22.50
C TYR A 497 -0.67 8.16 21.33
N TYR A 498 -1.93 7.71 21.30
CA TYR A 498 -2.42 6.76 20.30
C TYR A 498 -3.11 7.41 19.09
N ARG A 499 -3.44 8.68 19.17
CA ARG A 499 -3.97 9.41 18.01
C ARG A 499 -2.95 9.38 16.86
N ASP A 500 -3.45 9.24 15.66
CA ASP A 500 -2.67 9.16 14.42
C ASP A 500 -1.75 7.94 14.31
N THR A 501 -1.90 6.92 15.16
CA THR A 501 -1.20 5.64 15.01
C THR A 501 -1.99 4.68 14.14
N PHE A 502 -1.29 3.75 13.46
CA PHE A 502 -1.92 2.66 12.72
C PHE A 502 -2.20 1.50 13.65
N GLN A 503 -3.45 1.10 13.75
CA GLN A 503 -3.91 0.06 14.65
C GLN A 503 -4.81 -0.92 13.91
N HIS A 504 -4.95 -2.13 14.46
CA HIS A 504 -5.73 -3.22 13.89
C HIS A 504 -6.48 -3.99 14.99
N GLY A 505 -7.47 -4.78 14.62
CA GLY A 505 -8.29 -5.59 15.53
C GLY A 505 -9.79 -5.29 15.45
N GLY A 506 -10.18 -4.17 14.80
CA GLY A 506 -11.55 -3.68 14.70
C GLY A 506 -12.19 -3.85 13.34
N ILE A 507 -13.14 -2.96 13.03
CA ILE A 507 -13.94 -2.97 11.81
C ILE A 507 -13.66 -1.71 11.02
N SER A 508 -12.93 -1.86 9.95
CA SER A 508 -12.77 -0.88 8.86
C SER A 508 -12.53 -1.60 7.55
N MET A 509 -12.69 -0.91 6.44
CA MET A 509 -12.34 -1.47 5.13
C MET A 509 -10.86 -1.80 5.05
N GLU A 510 -10.01 -0.94 5.60
CA GLU A 510 -8.56 -1.09 5.63
C GLU A 510 -8.09 -2.32 6.43
N GLU A 511 -8.80 -2.69 7.50
CA GLU A 511 -8.47 -3.86 8.33
C GLU A 511 -9.04 -5.17 7.76
N MET A 512 -10.24 -5.13 7.14
CA MET A 512 -10.99 -6.32 6.76
C MET A 512 -10.92 -6.68 5.28
N LEU A 513 -10.88 -5.69 4.36
CA LEU A 513 -10.81 -5.92 2.92
C LEU A 513 -9.34 -5.95 2.48
N VAL A 514 -8.76 -7.12 2.52
CA VAL A 514 -7.30 -7.29 2.40
C VAL A 514 -6.90 -7.96 1.08
N PRO A 515 -5.70 -7.67 0.56
CA PRO A 515 -5.26 -8.17 -0.74
C PRO A 515 -5.16 -9.69 -0.79
N LEU A 516 -5.60 -10.26 -1.91
CA LEU A 516 -5.41 -11.65 -2.31
C LEU A 516 -4.97 -11.68 -3.76
N ILE A 517 -3.68 -11.78 -3.98
CA ILE A 517 -3.05 -11.57 -5.27
C ILE A 517 -2.48 -12.87 -5.78
N THR A 518 -2.85 -13.25 -7.00
CA THR A 518 -2.27 -14.42 -7.68
C THR A 518 -1.38 -13.95 -8.82
N MET A 519 -0.18 -14.47 -8.88
CA MET A 519 0.84 -14.07 -9.84
C MET A 519 1.46 -15.29 -10.51
N LYS A 520 1.75 -15.16 -11.80
CA LYS A 520 2.59 -16.09 -12.58
C LYS A 520 3.70 -15.30 -13.26
N ALA A 521 4.89 -15.86 -13.31
CA ALA A 521 6.00 -15.28 -14.05
C ALA A 521 5.61 -15.04 -15.51
N ARG A 522 5.89 -13.85 -16.04
CA ARG A 522 5.74 -13.60 -17.49
C ARG A 522 6.79 -14.41 -18.24
N LYS A 523 6.37 -15.24 -19.15
CA LYS A 523 7.28 -15.91 -20.09
C LYS A 523 7.80 -14.83 -21.05
N LYS A 524 9.12 -14.62 -21.02
CA LYS A 524 9.82 -13.77 -22.02
C LYS A 524 9.79 -14.43 -23.38
#